data_a8722bb79c491f9fe1acbbe7e5d0f69f
#
_entry.id   a8722bb79c491f9fe1acbbe7e5d0f69f
#
_cell.length_a   1.000
_cell.length_b   1.000
_cell.length_c   1.000
_cell.angle_alpha   90.00
_cell.angle_beta   90.00
_cell.angle_gamma   90.00
#
_symmetry.space_group_name_H-M   'P 1'
#
loop_
_entity.id
_entity.type
_entity.pdbx_description
1 polymer ?
#
loop_
_entity_poly.entity_id
_entity_poly.type
_entity_poly.pdbx_seq_one_letter_code
_entity_poly.pdbx_strand_id
1 'polypeptide(L)'
;TEIRKFSYGNGKINGQAKAEVNGYLNDSFSVDEYNGYLRMVTTLEETESNSVYVLDEKLNVTGTIENLAKNERIYSARFMGDTGYFVTFRETDPLFSVDLSDPDNPKIIGTLKIPGFSEYLHPYGDGLLLGIGEEVDEKGVESNQVKLSMFDISDPSNVKEIDKIVLNGSYYSTAFDQYKSVLADAEKNLIVFYTFGEKENYYHIYEYNRMQGFT
;
A
#
# COMPACT_ATOMS: atom_id res chain seq x y z
N THR A 1 5.40 -2.57 -18.04
CA THR A 1 3.96 -2.91 -17.96
C THR A 1 3.21 -2.38 -19.15
N GLU A 2 2.50 -3.25 -19.87
CA GLU A 2 1.57 -2.88 -20.94
C GLU A 2 0.16 -2.67 -20.36
N ILE A 3 -0.50 -1.58 -20.74
CA ILE A 3 -1.86 -1.22 -20.32
C ILE A 3 -2.76 -1.25 -21.54
N ARG A 4 -3.91 -1.91 -21.45
CA ARG A 4 -4.92 -1.94 -22.50
C ARG A 4 -6.29 -1.57 -21.94
N LYS A 5 -6.92 -0.57 -22.52
CA LYS A 5 -8.27 -0.13 -22.18
C LYS A 5 -9.28 -0.71 -23.17
N PHE A 6 -10.33 -1.29 -22.61
CA PHE A 6 -11.45 -1.81 -23.39
C PHE A 6 -12.76 -1.21 -22.88
N SER A 7 -13.69 -0.97 -23.80
CA SER A 7 -15.08 -0.74 -23.42
C SER A 7 -15.89 -2.04 -23.54
N TYR A 8 -16.87 -2.20 -22.66
CA TYR A 8 -17.84 -3.28 -22.74
C TYR A 8 -19.26 -2.72 -22.81
N GLY A 9 -20.01 -3.13 -23.80
CA GLY A 9 -21.41 -2.74 -23.95
C GLY A 9 -22.12 -3.60 -24.98
N ASN A 10 -23.41 -3.89 -24.73
CA ASN A 10 -24.25 -4.69 -25.63
C ASN A 10 -23.63 -6.06 -25.99
N GLY A 11 -22.96 -6.72 -25.02
CA GLY A 11 -22.31 -8.00 -25.24
C GLY A 11 -21.02 -7.97 -26.07
N LYS A 12 -20.45 -6.79 -26.35
CA LYS A 12 -19.24 -6.62 -27.16
C LYS A 12 -18.13 -5.96 -26.35
N ILE A 13 -16.91 -6.41 -26.58
CA ILE A 13 -15.67 -5.82 -26.04
C ILE A 13 -14.98 -5.11 -27.20
N ASN A 14 -14.64 -3.83 -27.03
CA ASN A 14 -13.94 -3.03 -28.05
C ASN A 14 -12.68 -2.41 -27.44
N GLY A 15 -11.52 -2.58 -28.10
CA GLY A 15 -10.28 -1.89 -27.73
C GLY A 15 -10.44 -0.38 -27.87
N GLN A 16 -9.98 0.37 -26.87
CA GLN A 16 -10.09 1.83 -26.82
C GLN A 16 -8.73 2.50 -26.88
N ALA A 17 -7.79 2.06 -26.06
CA ALA A 17 -6.46 2.64 -25.95
C ALA A 17 -5.43 1.58 -25.51
N LYS A 18 -4.15 1.90 -25.75
CA LYS A 18 -3.00 1.14 -25.31
C LYS A 18 -1.90 2.11 -24.88
N ALA A 19 -1.21 1.77 -23.79
CA ALA A 19 0.00 2.47 -23.34
C ALA A 19 1.03 1.47 -22.78
N GLU A 20 2.25 1.96 -22.62
CA GLU A 20 3.31 1.23 -21.93
C GLU A 20 3.98 2.17 -20.91
N VAL A 21 4.25 1.65 -19.71
CA VAL A 21 5.02 2.31 -18.67
C VAL A 21 6.14 1.39 -18.19
N ASN A 22 7.19 1.97 -17.65
CA ASN A 22 8.32 1.20 -17.15
C ASN A 22 7.97 0.51 -15.82
N GLY A 23 8.57 -0.65 -15.58
CA GLY A 23 8.42 -1.41 -14.35
C GLY A 23 7.23 -2.37 -14.32
N TYR A 24 7.03 -3.02 -13.17
CA TYR A 24 5.95 -3.97 -12.92
C TYR A 24 5.09 -3.53 -11.71
N LEU A 25 3.86 -3.98 -11.67
CA LEU A 25 2.95 -3.79 -10.53
C LEU A 25 3.22 -4.87 -9.49
N ASN A 26 3.28 -4.48 -8.21
CA ASN A 26 3.42 -5.44 -7.11
C ASN A 26 2.15 -6.30 -6.97
N ASP A 27 1.00 -5.63 -6.97
CA ASP A 27 -0.31 -6.26 -6.81
C ASP A 27 -1.42 -5.43 -7.48
N SER A 28 -2.68 -5.82 -7.26
CA SER A 28 -3.84 -5.09 -7.78
C SER A 28 -4.09 -3.74 -7.11
N PHE A 29 -3.50 -3.47 -5.95
CA PHE A 29 -3.60 -2.18 -5.26
C PHE A 29 -2.57 -1.16 -5.76
N SER A 30 -1.60 -1.62 -6.54
CA SER A 30 -0.62 -0.77 -7.21
C SER A 30 -1.20 0.01 -8.39
N VAL A 31 -2.49 -0.16 -8.71
CA VAL A 31 -3.22 0.54 -9.77
C VAL A 31 -4.61 0.95 -9.28
N ASP A 32 -5.04 2.14 -9.68
CA ASP A 32 -6.33 2.72 -9.31
C ASP A 32 -6.89 3.59 -10.43
N GLU A 33 -8.20 3.78 -10.47
CA GLU A 33 -8.87 4.77 -11.31
C GLU A 33 -9.60 5.78 -10.43
N TYR A 34 -9.32 7.07 -10.64
CA TYR A 34 -9.95 8.14 -9.89
C TYR A 34 -10.12 9.40 -10.75
N ASN A 35 -11.33 9.96 -10.77
CA ASN A 35 -11.67 11.16 -11.54
C ASN A 35 -11.32 11.09 -13.04
N GLY A 36 -11.39 9.90 -13.66
CA GLY A 36 -11.09 9.69 -15.07
C GLY A 36 -9.61 9.48 -15.36
N TYR A 37 -8.75 9.45 -14.38
CA TYR A 37 -7.33 9.17 -14.51
C TYR A 37 -6.99 7.78 -13.98
N LEU A 38 -6.15 7.06 -14.73
CA LEU A 38 -5.51 5.83 -14.27
C LEU A 38 -4.24 6.20 -13.52
N ARG A 39 -4.12 5.76 -12.27
CA ARG A 39 -2.97 6.02 -11.41
C ARG A 39 -2.30 4.70 -11.06
N MET A 40 -0.99 4.66 -11.08
CA MET A 40 -0.27 3.43 -10.80
C MET A 40 1.12 3.70 -10.22
N VAL A 41 1.59 2.76 -9.41
CA VAL A 41 2.96 2.72 -8.92
C VAL A 41 3.63 1.44 -9.38
N THR A 42 4.84 1.54 -9.89
CA THR A 42 5.61 0.41 -10.42
C THR A 42 7.01 0.34 -9.81
N THR A 43 7.58 -0.86 -9.78
CA THR A 43 8.98 -1.09 -9.45
C THR A 43 9.76 -1.42 -10.72
N LEU A 44 10.93 -0.79 -10.88
CA LEU A 44 11.90 -1.06 -11.96
C LEU A 44 13.00 -1.96 -11.41
N GLU A 45 13.04 -3.21 -11.85
CA GLU A 45 14.03 -4.20 -11.39
C GLU A 45 15.48 -3.78 -11.70
N GLU A 46 15.72 -3.26 -12.92
CA GLU A 46 17.07 -2.93 -13.39
C GLU A 46 17.76 -1.83 -12.59
N THR A 47 16.98 -0.91 -12.04
CA THR A 47 17.48 0.26 -11.29
C THR A 47 17.13 0.19 -9.80
N GLU A 48 16.40 -0.86 -9.38
CA GLU A 48 15.85 -0.98 -8.02
C GLU A 48 15.24 0.36 -7.57
N SER A 49 14.33 0.90 -8.38
CA SER A 49 13.65 2.17 -8.09
C SER A 49 12.19 2.08 -8.47
N ASN A 50 11.39 3.02 -8.02
CA ASN A 50 9.96 3.01 -8.24
C ASN A 50 9.52 4.26 -9.00
N SER A 51 8.37 4.17 -9.66
CA SER A 51 7.77 5.28 -10.38
C SER A 51 6.28 5.33 -10.16
N VAL A 52 5.75 6.55 -10.05
CA VAL A 52 4.31 6.82 -10.05
C VAL A 52 3.94 7.39 -11.41
N TYR A 53 2.89 6.87 -12.01
CA TYR A 53 2.33 7.33 -13.29
C TYR A 53 0.87 7.74 -13.12
N VAL A 54 0.51 8.85 -13.74
CA VAL A 54 -0.87 9.30 -13.92
C VAL A 54 -1.16 9.36 -15.41
N LEU A 55 -2.24 8.72 -15.87
CA LEU A 55 -2.60 8.64 -17.27
C LEU A 55 -4.03 9.14 -17.46
N ASP A 56 -4.29 9.87 -18.56
CA ASP A 56 -5.61 10.34 -18.94
C ASP A 56 -6.52 9.21 -19.48
N GLU A 57 -7.75 9.54 -19.83
CA GLU A 57 -8.71 8.59 -20.41
C GLU A 57 -8.25 7.92 -21.72
N LYS A 58 -7.30 8.54 -22.44
CA LYS A 58 -6.70 8.00 -23.66
C LYS A 58 -5.43 7.20 -23.40
N LEU A 59 -5.07 7.05 -22.13
CA LEU A 59 -3.84 6.44 -21.63
C LEU A 59 -2.57 7.23 -22.02
N ASN A 60 -2.67 8.55 -22.24
CA ASN A 60 -1.49 9.40 -22.30
C ASN A 60 -0.99 9.66 -20.88
N VAL A 61 0.31 9.53 -20.66
CA VAL A 61 0.92 9.90 -19.37
C VAL A 61 0.84 11.42 -19.22
N THR A 62 0.18 11.89 -18.16
CA THR A 62 0.03 13.31 -17.83
C THR A 62 1.02 13.75 -16.77
N GLY A 63 1.26 12.91 -15.76
CA GLY A 63 2.18 13.19 -14.69
C GLY A 63 2.99 11.98 -14.26
N THR A 64 4.21 12.19 -13.76
CA THR A 64 5.07 11.13 -13.26
C THR A 64 5.91 11.58 -12.07
N ILE A 65 6.22 10.61 -11.18
CA ILE A 65 7.34 10.69 -10.24
C ILE A 65 8.27 9.54 -10.59
N GLU A 66 9.52 9.84 -10.90
CA GLU A 66 10.52 8.83 -11.20
C GLU A 66 11.56 8.73 -10.08
N ASN A 67 12.24 7.58 -9.99
CA ASN A 67 13.29 7.30 -9.00
C ASN A 67 12.84 7.46 -7.54
N LEU A 68 11.57 7.15 -7.25
CA LEU A 68 11.06 7.06 -5.88
C LEU A 68 11.77 5.91 -5.16
N ALA A 69 12.32 6.17 -3.97
CA ALA A 69 12.98 5.18 -3.11
C ALA A 69 13.99 4.29 -3.87
N LYS A 70 15.10 4.90 -4.30
CA LYS A 70 16.17 4.19 -5.02
C LYS A 70 16.77 3.07 -4.16
N ASN A 71 17.02 1.92 -4.77
CA ASN A 71 17.44 0.64 -4.19
C ASN A 71 16.39 -0.01 -3.28
N GLU A 72 15.12 0.29 -3.49
CA GLU A 72 13.99 -0.27 -2.76
C GLU A 72 12.90 -0.69 -3.77
N ARG A 73 12.04 -1.62 -3.38
CA ARG A 73 10.87 -2.00 -4.16
C ARG A 73 9.59 -1.65 -3.42
N ILE A 74 8.47 -1.53 -4.14
CA ILE A 74 7.14 -1.41 -3.51
C ILE A 74 6.77 -2.75 -2.88
N TYR A 75 6.37 -2.69 -1.61
CA TYR A 75 5.78 -3.81 -0.87
C TYR A 75 4.27 -3.70 -0.80
N SER A 76 3.75 -2.52 -0.53
CA SER A 76 2.31 -2.29 -0.58
C SER A 76 1.98 -0.89 -1.07
N ALA A 77 0.80 -0.76 -1.66
CA ALA A 77 0.26 0.48 -2.16
C ALA A 77 -1.21 0.64 -1.78
N ARG A 78 -1.65 1.88 -1.56
CA ARG A 78 -3.05 2.21 -1.39
C ARG A 78 -3.35 3.60 -1.91
N PHE A 79 -4.28 3.70 -2.84
CA PHE A 79 -4.82 4.98 -3.30
C PHE A 79 -6.09 5.31 -2.53
N MET A 80 -6.20 6.55 -2.04
CA MET A 80 -7.33 7.05 -1.24
C MET A 80 -7.67 8.48 -1.65
N GLY A 81 -8.70 8.65 -2.50
CA GLY A 81 -9.03 9.95 -3.04
C GLY A 81 -7.85 10.59 -3.76
N ASP A 82 -7.47 11.79 -3.39
CA ASP A 82 -6.36 12.54 -4.00
C ASP A 82 -4.96 12.12 -3.50
N THR A 83 -4.85 11.09 -2.66
CA THR A 83 -3.57 10.68 -2.07
C THR A 83 -3.24 9.22 -2.36
N GLY A 84 -1.98 8.95 -2.70
CA GLY A 84 -1.39 7.61 -2.74
C GLY A 84 -0.48 7.38 -1.54
N TYR A 85 -0.57 6.19 -0.92
CA TYR A 85 0.31 5.73 0.15
C TYR A 85 1.10 4.51 -0.33
N PHE A 86 2.43 4.58 -0.25
CA PHE A 86 3.31 3.54 -0.79
C PHE A 86 4.35 3.16 0.26
N VAL A 87 4.47 1.87 0.54
CA VAL A 87 5.51 1.32 1.40
C VAL A 87 6.59 0.72 0.52
N THR A 88 7.82 1.15 0.76
CA THR A 88 9.02 0.57 0.17
C THR A 88 9.90 0.00 1.28
N PHE A 89 10.82 -0.90 1.00
CA PHE A 89 11.72 -1.47 2.00
C PHE A 89 13.10 -1.85 1.44
N ARG A 90 14.12 -1.61 2.27
CA ARG A 90 15.45 -2.20 2.17
C ARG A 90 16.11 -2.41 3.55
N GLU A 91 16.19 -1.39 4.39
CA GLU A 91 16.78 -1.43 5.74
C GLU A 91 15.96 -0.64 6.75
N THR A 92 15.30 0.42 6.31
CA THR A 92 14.33 1.23 7.07
C THR A 92 13.21 1.65 6.14
N ASP A 93 11.97 1.47 6.57
CA ASP A 93 10.81 1.67 5.71
C ASP A 93 10.33 3.10 5.66
N PRO A 94 10.37 3.73 4.50
CA PRO A 94 9.51 4.86 4.31
C PRO A 94 8.11 4.42 3.84
N LEU A 95 7.07 4.87 4.57
CA LEU A 95 5.75 5.04 4.02
C LEU A 95 5.69 6.43 3.38
N PHE A 96 5.58 6.46 2.06
CA PHE A 96 5.41 7.69 1.29
C PHE A 96 3.94 8.04 1.18
N SER A 97 3.62 9.32 1.32
CA SER A 97 2.36 9.91 0.87
C SER A 97 2.62 10.81 -0.34
N VAL A 98 1.79 10.61 -1.36
CA VAL A 98 1.90 11.29 -2.65
C VAL A 98 0.60 12.02 -2.93
N ASP A 99 0.67 13.33 -3.15
CA ASP A 99 -0.44 14.14 -3.64
C ASP A 99 -0.64 13.90 -5.14
N LEU A 100 -1.83 13.48 -5.50
CA LEU A 100 -2.29 13.16 -6.84
C LEU A 100 -3.48 14.04 -7.25
N SER A 101 -3.74 15.13 -6.52
CA SER A 101 -4.84 16.07 -6.78
C SER A 101 -4.65 16.82 -8.10
N ASP A 102 -3.40 17.08 -8.48
CA ASP A 102 -3.01 17.60 -9.79
C ASP A 102 -2.44 16.46 -10.64
N PRO A 103 -3.21 15.93 -11.61
CA PRO A 103 -2.79 14.78 -12.40
C PRO A 103 -1.58 15.04 -13.29
N ASP A 104 -1.27 16.31 -13.59
CA ASP A 104 -0.11 16.70 -14.38
C ASP A 104 1.16 16.88 -13.53
N ASN A 105 1.01 16.94 -12.19
CA ASN A 105 2.11 17.29 -11.29
C ASN A 105 2.03 16.54 -9.95
N PRO A 106 2.07 15.20 -9.94
CA PRO A 106 2.07 14.41 -8.73
C PRO A 106 3.30 14.75 -7.86
N LYS A 107 3.13 14.77 -6.51
CA LYS A 107 4.19 15.20 -5.58
C LYS A 107 4.26 14.31 -4.37
N ILE A 108 5.47 13.99 -3.92
CA ILE A 108 5.68 13.43 -2.59
C ILE A 108 5.44 14.55 -1.58
N ILE A 109 4.50 14.35 -0.65
CA ILE A 109 4.12 15.33 0.37
C ILE A 109 4.48 14.90 1.79
N GLY A 110 4.76 13.62 2.00
CA GLY A 110 5.19 13.10 3.29
C GLY A 110 6.03 11.83 3.16
N THR A 111 6.83 11.58 4.18
CA THR A 111 7.63 10.36 4.32
C THR A 111 7.72 10.03 5.80
N LEU A 112 7.12 8.92 6.20
CA LEU A 112 7.23 8.37 7.55
C LEU A 112 8.25 7.23 7.53
N LYS A 113 9.31 7.34 8.35
CA LYS A 113 10.30 6.26 8.54
C LYS A 113 10.10 5.62 9.90
N ILE A 114 9.80 4.33 9.91
CA ILE A 114 9.59 3.52 11.11
C ILE A 114 10.29 2.17 10.95
N PRO A 115 10.64 1.47 12.04
CA PRO A 115 11.09 0.08 11.96
C PRO A 115 9.98 -0.84 11.51
N GLY A 116 10.30 -1.76 10.58
CA GLY A 116 9.38 -2.73 10.01
C GLY A 116 8.49 -2.18 8.90
N PHE A 117 7.92 -3.04 8.09
CA PHE A 117 7.18 -2.66 6.88
C PHE A 117 5.80 -3.32 6.80
N SER A 118 4.92 -2.69 6.04
CA SER A 118 3.58 -3.23 5.77
C SER A 118 3.55 -3.87 4.39
N GLU A 119 3.29 -5.18 4.36
CA GLU A 119 3.02 -5.96 3.15
C GLU A 119 1.59 -5.72 2.64
N TYR A 120 0.69 -5.34 3.54
CA TYR A 120 -0.69 -5.04 3.25
C TYR A 120 -1.13 -3.75 3.94
N LEU A 121 -1.78 -2.88 3.19
CA LEU A 121 -2.41 -1.65 3.67
C LEU A 121 -3.93 -1.71 3.47
N HIS A 122 -4.69 -1.28 4.49
CA HIS A 122 -6.15 -1.24 4.43
C HIS A 122 -6.71 0.08 4.99
N PRO A 123 -7.53 0.82 4.25
CA PRO A 123 -8.24 1.99 4.80
C PRO A 123 -9.13 1.57 5.98
N TYR A 124 -8.97 2.22 7.14
CA TYR A 124 -9.70 1.86 8.35
C TYR A 124 -10.45 3.06 8.94
N GLY A 125 -11.57 3.41 8.33
CA GLY A 125 -12.36 4.58 8.72
C GLY A 125 -11.69 5.91 8.38
N ASP A 126 -12.20 6.99 8.97
CA ASP A 126 -11.77 8.34 8.65
C ASP A 126 -10.37 8.65 9.18
N GLY A 127 -9.45 8.94 8.28
CA GLY A 127 -8.09 9.33 8.60
C GLY A 127 -7.23 8.24 9.22
N LEU A 128 -7.59 6.95 9.06
CA LEU A 128 -6.83 5.81 9.52
C LEU A 128 -6.46 4.86 8.39
N LEU A 129 -5.23 4.32 8.47
CA LEU A 129 -4.71 3.30 7.57
C LEU A 129 -4.12 2.16 8.42
N LEU A 130 -4.65 0.96 8.24
CA LEU A 130 -4.15 -0.25 8.88
C LEU A 130 -3.03 -0.85 8.04
N GLY A 131 -1.91 -1.22 8.67
CA GLY A 131 -0.83 -1.98 8.07
C GLY A 131 -0.70 -3.36 8.71
N ILE A 132 -0.52 -4.39 7.90
CA ILE A 132 -0.12 -5.75 8.35
C ILE A 132 1.17 -6.08 7.62
N GLY A 133 2.21 -6.42 8.37
CA GLY A 133 3.53 -6.66 7.79
C GLY A 133 4.50 -7.30 8.76
N GLU A 134 5.78 -6.97 8.64
CA GLU A 134 6.85 -7.56 9.44
C GLU A 134 7.55 -6.52 10.31
N GLU A 135 7.95 -6.94 11.49
CA GLU A 135 8.76 -6.14 12.40
C GLU A 135 10.24 -6.26 12.04
N VAL A 136 10.94 -5.16 12.11
CA VAL A 136 12.39 -5.05 11.89
C VAL A 136 13.01 -4.43 13.14
N ASP A 137 14.15 -4.93 13.59
CA ASP A 137 14.85 -4.35 14.73
C ASP A 137 15.47 -2.97 14.39
N GLU A 138 15.98 -2.28 15.42
CA GLU A 138 16.63 -0.96 15.26
C GLU A 138 17.86 -0.96 14.33
N LYS A 139 18.37 -2.15 13.97
CA LYS A 139 19.53 -2.33 13.07
C LYS A 139 19.09 -2.69 11.64
N GLY A 140 17.80 -2.73 11.36
CA GLY A 140 17.27 -3.13 10.07
C GLY A 140 17.25 -4.63 9.83
N VAL A 141 17.38 -5.45 10.89
CA VAL A 141 17.32 -6.91 10.79
C VAL A 141 15.87 -7.36 10.97
N GLU A 142 15.35 -8.09 10.00
CA GLU A 142 14.02 -8.71 10.06
C GLU A 142 13.92 -9.60 11.30
N SER A 143 12.93 -9.34 12.15
CA SER A 143 12.67 -10.14 13.33
C SER A 143 11.90 -11.42 13.03
N ASN A 144 11.44 -11.58 11.76
CA ASN A 144 10.50 -12.61 11.32
C ASN A 144 9.26 -12.68 12.24
N GLN A 145 8.72 -11.52 12.61
CA GLN A 145 7.50 -11.44 13.42
C GLN A 145 6.46 -10.57 12.69
N VAL A 146 5.24 -11.07 12.67
CA VAL A 146 4.12 -10.31 12.09
C VAL A 146 3.83 -9.08 12.96
N LYS A 147 3.64 -7.95 12.31
CA LYS A 147 3.32 -6.66 12.92
C LYS A 147 1.96 -6.15 12.43
N LEU A 148 1.19 -5.60 13.34
CA LEU A 148 0.00 -4.82 13.06
C LEU A 148 0.30 -3.36 13.42
N SER A 149 0.05 -2.44 12.50
CA SER A 149 0.26 -0.99 12.71
C SER A 149 -1.00 -0.21 12.37
N MET A 150 -1.27 0.84 13.13
CA MET A 150 -2.29 1.83 12.78
C MET A 150 -1.63 3.17 12.49
N PHE A 151 -1.89 3.72 11.32
CA PHE A 151 -1.38 5.02 10.90
C PHE A 151 -2.49 6.06 10.95
N ASP A 152 -2.17 7.23 11.51
CA ASP A 152 -2.98 8.44 11.35
C ASP A 152 -2.58 9.13 10.05
N ILE A 153 -3.51 9.18 9.10
CA ILE A 153 -3.35 9.79 7.79
C ILE A 153 -4.27 11.01 7.62
N SER A 154 -4.79 11.57 8.71
CA SER A 154 -5.65 12.76 8.70
C SER A 154 -4.96 13.97 8.07
N ASP A 155 -3.64 14.06 8.24
CA ASP A 155 -2.75 14.98 7.53
C ASP A 155 -1.78 14.15 6.68
N PRO A 156 -2.01 14.01 5.37
CA PRO A 156 -1.14 13.24 4.50
C PRO A 156 0.32 13.73 4.45
N SER A 157 0.56 15.00 4.78
CA SER A 157 1.93 15.56 4.83
C SER A 157 2.67 15.18 6.12
N ASN A 158 1.96 14.64 7.13
CA ASN A 158 2.50 14.34 8.46
C ASN A 158 1.91 13.01 9.00
N VAL A 159 1.98 11.96 8.22
CA VAL A 159 1.54 10.60 8.60
C VAL A 159 2.30 10.13 9.83
N LYS A 160 1.61 9.45 10.74
CA LYS A 160 2.18 8.91 11.99
C LYS A 160 1.72 7.49 12.24
N GLU A 161 2.63 6.61 12.65
CA GLU A 161 2.24 5.37 13.32
C GLU A 161 1.79 5.71 14.74
N ILE A 162 0.51 5.48 15.02
CA ILE A 162 -0.11 5.87 16.31
C ILE A 162 -0.33 4.69 17.25
N ASP A 163 -0.26 3.47 16.72
CA ASP A 163 -0.29 2.25 17.51
C ASP A 163 0.36 1.08 16.75
N LYS A 164 0.90 0.13 17.50
CA LYS A 164 1.58 -1.05 16.95
C LYS A 164 1.48 -2.25 17.89
N ILE A 165 1.22 -3.45 17.34
CA ILE A 165 1.37 -4.73 18.03
C ILE A 165 2.32 -5.62 17.22
N VAL A 166 3.31 -6.21 17.91
CA VAL A 166 4.17 -7.27 17.38
C VAL A 166 3.65 -8.60 17.89
N LEU A 167 3.35 -9.51 16.98
CA LEU A 167 2.74 -10.81 17.26
C LEU A 167 3.82 -11.85 17.51
N ASN A 168 4.26 -11.94 18.76
CA ASN A 168 5.30 -12.88 19.18
C ASN A 168 4.94 -14.32 18.80
N GLY A 169 5.87 -15.00 18.11
CA GLY A 169 5.69 -16.37 17.66
C GLY A 169 4.90 -16.54 16.35
N SER A 170 4.44 -15.46 15.74
CA SER A 170 3.83 -15.43 14.40
C SER A 170 4.85 -14.89 13.40
N TYR A 171 5.25 -15.69 12.40
CA TYR A 171 6.32 -15.34 11.47
C TYR A 171 5.83 -15.06 10.04
N TYR A 172 4.58 -15.32 9.73
CA TYR A 172 3.99 -15.09 8.40
C TYR A 172 2.48 -14.90 8.51
N SER A 173 1.91 -14.06 7.66
CA SER A 173 0.45 -13.88 7.54
C SER A 173 -0.01 -14.12 6.11
N THR A 174 -1.17 -14.78 5.95
CA THR A 174 -1.83 -14.89 4.65
C THR A 174 -2.22 -13.53 4.06
N ALA A 175 -2.27 -12.48 4.87
CA ALA A 175 -2.50 -11.11 4.43
C ALA A 175 -1.45 -10.60 3.43
N PHE A 176 -0.23 -11.14 3.48
CA PHE A 176 0.89 -10.73 2.63
C PHE A 176 0.65 -11.05 1.15
N ASP A 177 0.04 -12.21 0.85
CA ASP A 177 -0.20 -12.65 -0.52
C ASP A 177 -1.67 -12.59 -0.93
N GLN A 178 -2.58 -12.67 0.04
CA GLN A 178 -4.02 -12.84 -0.21
C GLN A 178 -4.85 -11.84 0.59
N TYR A 179 -4.99 -10.63 0.09
CA TYR A 179 -5.77 -9.59 0.74
C TYR A 179 -7.20 -10.01 1.14
N LYS A 180 -7.79 -10.99 0.45
CA LYS A 180 -9.13 -11.54 0.77
C LYS A 180 -9.15 -12.38 2.04
N SER A 181 -8.00 -12.71 2.60
CA SER A 181 -7.88 -13.39 3.90
C SER A 181 -7.97 -12.42 5.08
N VAL A 182 -8.05 -11.11 4.83
CA VAL A 182 -8.21 -10.08 5.84
C VAL A 182 -9.65 -9.59 5.85
N LEU A 183 -10.26 -9.59 7.03
CA LEU A 183 -11.48 -8.85 7.30
C LEU A 183 -11.10 -7.61 8.11
N ALA A 184 -11.23 -6.43 7.53
CA ALA A 184 -11.07 -5.17 8.23
C ALA A 184 -12.30 -4.31 7.96
N ASP A 185 -13.12 -4.12 8.98
CA ASP A 185 -14.43 -3.44 8.93
C ASP A 185 -14.46 -2.36 10.02
N ALA A 186 -14.22 -1.12 9.64
CA ALA A 186 -14.17 0.01 10.56
C ALA A 186 -15.55 0.33 11.18
N GLU A 187 -16.67 0.04 10.48
CA GLU A 187 -18.02 0.28 11.00
C GLU A 187 -18.35 -0.69 12.14
N LYS A 188 -17.89 -1.95 12.03
CA LYS A 188 -18.04 -2.97 13.06
C LYS A 188 -16.89 -2.97 14.07
N ASN A 189 -15.88 -2.12 13.83
CA ASN A 189 -14.65 -2.08 14.59
C ASN A 189 -14.00 -3.46 14.73
N LEU A 190 -13.78 -4.14 13.61
CA LEU A 190 -13.34 -5.53 13.58
C LEU A 190 -12.19 -5.71 12.59
N ILE A 191 -11.10 -6.28 13.06
CA ILE A 191 -9.93 -6.68 12.28
C ILE A 191 -9.69 -8.16 12.52
N VAL A 192 -9.75 -8.98 11.46
CA VAL A 192 -9.49 -10.42 11.55
C VAL A 192 -8.52 -10.83 10.45
N PHE A 193 -7.50 -11.57 10.81
CA PHE A 193 -6.53 -12.16 9.88
C PHE A 193 -5.89 -13.40 10.48
N TYR A 194 -5.17 -14.14 9.64
CA TYR A 194 -4.57 -15.41 9.99
C TYR A 194 -3.06 -15.36 9.93
N THR A 195 -2.40 -15.99 10.91
CA THR A 195 -0.93 -16.11 10.95
C THR A 195 -0.48 -17.54 11.17
N PHE A 196 0.70 -17.83 10.64
CA PHE A 196 1.46 -19.05 10.94
C PHE A 196 2.46 -18.75 12.05
N GLY A 197 2.47 -19.61 13.06
CA GLY A 197 3.43 -19.55 14.16
C GLY A 197 4.36 -20.76 14.17
N GLU A 198 5.38 -20.72 15.02
CA GLU A 198 6.36 -21.81 15.14
C GLU A 198 5.75 -23.13 15.64
N LYS A 199 4.74 -23.07 16.49
CA LYS A 199 4.09 -24.22 17.11
C LYS A 199 2.65 -24.36 16.71
N GLU A 200 1.94 -23.25 16.60
CA GLU A 200 0.51 -23.18 16.34
C GLU A 200 0.21 -22.03 15.38
N ASN A 201 -0.92 -22.13 14.70
CA ASN A 201 -1.42 -21.09 13.81
C ASN A 201 -2.59 -20.39 14.47
N TYR A 202 -2.75 -19.09 14.21
CA TYR A 202 -3.72 -18.27 14.92
C TYR A 202 -4.64 -17.50 13.97
N TYR A 203 -5.91 -17.41 14.33
CA TYR A 203 -6.79 -16.32 13.92
C TYR A 203 -6.67 -15.22 14.96
N HIS A 204 -6.25 -14.06 14.53
CA HIS A 204 -6.22 -12.84 15.33
C HIS A 204 -7.49 -12.06 15.13
N ILE A 205 -8.08 -11.58 16.21
CA ILE A 205 -9.29 -10.76 16.22
C ILE A 205 -8.99 -9.55 17.08
N TYR A 206 -9.06 -8.35 16.48
CA TYR A 206 -8.82 -7.08 17.16
C TYR A 206 -9.95 -6.10 16.93
N GLU A 207 -10.19 -5.28 17.94
CA GLU A 207 -10.83 -3.99 17.84
C GLU A 207 -9.77 -2.89 17.90
N TYR A 208 -10.09 -1.69 17.41
CA TYR A 208 -9.19 -0.55 17.49
C TYR A 208 -9.90 0.68 18.04
N ASN A 209 -9.27 1.36 18.98
CA ASN A 209 -9.75 2.62 19.54
C ASN A 209 -8.58 3.60 19.67
N ARG A 210 -8.74 4.84 19.20
CA ARG A 210 -7.67 5.87 19.24
C ARG A 210 -7.11 6.14 20.65
N MET A 211 -7.87 5.88 21.73
CA MET A 211 -7.42 6.09 23.11
C MET A 211 -6.79 4.87 23.74
N GLN A 212 -7.18 3.67 23.32
CA GLN A 212 -6.76 2.40 23.94
C GLN A 212 -5.82 1.59 23.02
N GLY A 213 -5.77 1.95 21.75
CA GLY A 213 -5.05 1.18 20.73
C GLY A 213 -5.81 -0.07 20.30
N PHE A 214 -5.06 -1.06 19.83
CA PHE A 214 -5.58 -2.40 19.51
C PHE A 214 -5.91 -3.17 20.77
N THR A 215 -7.08 -3.79 20.82
CA THR A 215 -7.58 -4.60 21.95
C THR A 215 -8.20 -5.91 21.48
#